data_caa56c35b94708f1f882b3340bc64597
#
_entry.id   caa56c35b94708f1f882b3340bc64597
#
_cell.length_a   1.000
_cell.length_b   1.000
_cell.length_c   1.000
_cell.angle_alpha   90.00
_cell.angle_beta   90.00
_cell.angle_gamma   90.00
#
_symmetry.space_group_name_H-M   'P 1'
#
loop_
_entity.id
_entity.type
_entity.pdbx_description
1 polymer ?
#
loop_
_entity_poly.entity_id
_entity_poly.type
_entity_poly.pdbx_seq_one_letter_code
_entity_poly.pdbx_strand_id
1 'polypeptide(L)' 'MDLRLTPHPEGYAIRFWSREADEVVATFPTIDEAWLALKAARRAAFNLKELLHYV' A
#
# COMPACT_ATOMS: atom_id res chain seq x y z
N MET A 1 2.71 8.58 -7.36
CA MET A 1 1.98 7.37 -6.95
C MET A 1 2.78 6.64 -5.89
N ASP A 2 2.23 6.47 -4.72
CA ASP A 2 2.97 5.88 -3.61
C ASP A 2 2.02 5.23 -2.60
N LEU A 3 2.52 4.20 -1.92
CA LEU A 3 1.83 3.57 -0.81
C LEU A 3 2.58 3.91 0.47
N ARG A 4 1.85 4.40 1.48
CA ARG A 4 2.43 4.82 2.75
C ARG A 4 1.75 4.13 3.92
N LEU A 5 2.55 3.82 4.93
CA LEU A 5 2.06 3.32 6.20
C LEU A 5 1.95 4.48 7.17
N THR A 6 0.75 4.72 7.70
CA THR A 6 0.49 5.84 8.60
C THR A 6 -0.29 5.39 9.83
N PRO A 7 -0.17 6.12 10.96
CA PRO A 7 -1.02 5.87 12.12
C PRO A 7 -2.50 6.11 11.79
N HIS A 8 -3.37 5.35 12.42
CA HIS A 8 -4.81 5.43 12.22
C HIS A 8 -5.52 5.20 13.56
N PRO A 9 -6.71 5.78 13.80
CA PRO A 9 -7.45 5.55 15.04
C PRO A 9 -7.70 4.08 15.37
N GLU A 10 -7.78 3.22 14.35
CA GLU A 10 -7.99 1.78 14.54
C GLU A 10 -6.69 0.98 14.56
N GLY A 11 -5.54 1.66 14.54
CA GLY A 11 -4.23 1.02 14.53
C GLY A 11 -3.30 1.65 13.50
N TYR A 12 -3.22 1.03 12.34
CA TYR A 12 -2.39 1.53 11.23
C TYR A 12 -3.13 1.41 9.92
N ALA A 13 -2.83 2.31 8.99
CA ALA A 13 -3.47 2.34 7.69
C ALA A 13 -2.42 2.36 6.59
N ILE A 14 -2.74 1.70 5.49
CA ILE A 14 -2.00 1.87 4.24
C ILE A 14 -2.76 2.88 3.41
N ARG A 15 -2.08 3.94 3.01
CA ARG A 15 -2.65 5.01 2.20
C ARG A 15 -2.03 4.99 0.80
N PHE A 16 -2.89 5.15 -0.19
CA PHE A 16 -2.47 5.36 -1.56
C PHE A 16 -2.45 6.86 -1.82
N TRP A 17 -1.29 7.35 -2.22
CA TRP A 17 -1.11 8.77 -2.48
C TRP A 17 -0.71 9.00 -3.93
N SER A 18 -1.40 9.91 -4.58
CA SER A 18 -1.07 10.38 -5.92
C SER A 18 -1.35 11.88 -6.01
N ARG A 19 -1.03 12.48 -7.13
CA ARG A 19 -1.32 13.91 -7.34
C ARG A 19 -2.82 14.21 -7.27
N GLU A 20 -3.64 13.23 -7.58
CA GLU A 20 -5.09 13.42 -7.70
C GLU A 20 -5.87 12.85 -6.53
N ALA A 21 -5.26 12.00 -5.72
CA ALA A 21 -5.96 11.32 -4.66
C ALA A 21 -5.04 10.99 -3.48
N ASP A 22 -5.62 10.97 -2.30
CA ASP A 22 -5.00 10.50 -1.07
C ASP A 22 -6.09 9.77 -0.30
N GLU A 23 -6.04 8.44 -0.31
CA GLU A 23 -7.11 7.65 0.29
C GLU A 23 -6.57 6.48 1.09
N VAL A 24 -7.31 6.09 2.12
CA VAL A 24 -7.01 4.90 2.91
C VAL A 24 -7.47 3.67 2.13
N VAL A 25 -6.52 2.79 1.84
CA VAL A 25 -6.79 1.56 1.09
C VAL A 25 -7.18 0.42 2.02
N ALA A 26 -6.53 0.34 3.19
CA ALA A 26 -6.76 -0.73 4.15
C ALA A 26 -6.32 -0.28 5.54
N THR A 27 -6.92 -0.88 6.57
CA THR A 27 -6.54 -0.64 7.96
C THR A 27 -6.19 -1.94 8.65
N PHE A 28 -5.28 -1.89 9.63
CA PHE A 28 -4.79 -3.06 10.34
C PHE A 28 -4.64 -2.74 11.83
N PRO A 29 -4.91 -3.69 12.72
CA PRO A 29 -4.80 -3.44 14.16
C PRO A 29 -3.36 -3.34 14.66
N THR A 30 -2.41 -3.95 13.97
CA THR A 30 -0.99 -3.94 14.37
C THR A 30 -0.10 -3.47 13.24
N ILE A 31 1.07 -2.93 13.63
CA ILE A 31 2.06 -2.47 12.65
C ILE A 31 2.64 -3.65 11.86
N ASP A 32 2.79 -4.81 12.48
CA ASP A 32 3.35 -5.99 11.79
C ASP A 32 2.46 -6.44 10.65
N GLU A 33 1.15 -6.50 10.88
CA GLU A 33 0.20 -6.84 9.83
C GLU A 33 0.19 -5.81 8.71
N ALA A 34 0.22 -4.53 9.08
CA ALA A 34 0.25 -3.45 8.10
C ALA A 34 1.52 -3.49 7.24
N TRP A 35 2.66 -3.76 7.88
CA TRP A 35 3.95 -3.89 7.20
C TRP A 35 3.95 -5.03 6.18
N LEU A 36 3.43 -6.20 6.59
CA LEU A 36 3.34 -7.36 5.70
C LEU A 36 2.45 -7.07 4.49
N ALA A 37 1.32 -6.42 4.74
CA ALA A 37 0.40 -6.04 3.67
C ALA A 37 1.03 -5.02 2.73
N LEU A 38 1.77 -4.05 3.26
CA LEU A 38 2.47 -3.04 2.46
C LEU A 38 3.53 -3.68 1.57
N LYS A 39 4.32 -4.61 2.11
CA LYS A 39 5.32 -5.33 1.32
C LYS A 39 4.67 -6.15 0.21
N ALA A 40 3.58 -6.84 0.52
CA ALA A 40 2.86 -7.63 -0.48
C ALA A 40 2.29 -6.75 -1.59
N ALA A 41 1.72 -5.60 -1.22
CA ALA A 41 1.15 -4.67 -2.19
C ALA A 41 2.23 -4.09 -3.10
N ARG A 42 3.39 -3.74 -2.54
CA ARG A 42 4.51 -3.21 -3.33
C ARG A 42 5.05 -4.27 -4.29
N ARG A 43 5.16 -5.51 -3.83
CA ARG A 43 5.63 -6.61 -4.67
C ARG A 43 4.65 -6.90 -5.80
N ALA A 44 3.35 -6.89 -5.51
CA ALA A 44 2.33 -7.11 -6.53
C ALA A 44 2.34 -6.01 -7.59
N ALA A 45 2.47 -4.75 -7.16
CA ALA A 45 2.57 -3.62 -8.08
C ALA A 45 3.81 -3.72 -8.96
N PHE A 46 4.94 -4.12 -8.38
CA PHE A 46 6.19 -4.31 -9.12
C PHE A 46 6.05 -5.42 -10.16
N ASN A 47 5.49 -6.56 -9.77
CA ASN A 47 5.29 -7.68 -10.66
C ASN A 47 4.36 -7.34 -11.82
N LEU A 48 3.30 -6.61 -11.55
CA LEU A 48 2.36 -6.18 -12.58
C LEU A 48 3.05 -5.26 -13.59
N LYS A 49 3.86 -4.33 -13.08
CA LYS A 49 4.61 -3.40 -13.92
C LYS A 49 5.61 -4.15 -14.80
N GLU A 50 6.25 -5.17 -14.25
CA GLU A 50 7.20 -6.01 -14.99
C GLU A 50 6.49 -6.80 -16.08
N LEU A 51 5.31 -7.36 -15.78
CA LEU A 51 4.51 -8.08 -16.77
C LEU A 51 4.10 -7.18 -17.93
N LEU A 52 3.71 -5.95 -17.64
CA LEU A 52 3.34 -4.99 -18.68
C LEU A 52 4.51 -4.63 -19.58
N HIS A 53 5.72 -4.81 -19.11
CA HIS A 53 6.92 -4.53 -19.87
C HIS A 53 7.16 -5.56 -20.98
N TYR A 54 6.60 -6.75 -20.84
CA TYR A 54 6.75 -7.84 -21.81
C TYR A 54 5.61 -7.91 -22.83
N VAL A 55 4.66 -7.03 -22.69
CA VAL A 55 3.54 -6.92 -23.61
C VAL A 55 3.77 -5.77 -24.57
#